data_6d3cb3fe191c3fa3cae52cd7a502a6d8
#
_entry.id   6d3cb3fe191c3fa3cae52cd7a502a6d8
#
_cell.length_a   1.000
_cell.length_b   1.000
_cell.length_c   1.000
_cell.angle_alpha   90.00
_cell.angle_beta   90.00
_cell.angle_gamma   90.00
#
_symmetry.space_group_name_H-M   'P 1'
#
loop_
_entity.id
_entity.type
_entity.pdbx_description
1 polymer ?
#
loop_
_entity_poly.entity_id
_entity_poly.type
_entity_poly.pdbx_seq_one_letter_code
_entity_poly.pdbx_strand_id
1 'polypeptide(L)'
;IGQNVSHSPLQATVSPSTGWTSGGEEITITGSGFSDLAFSNITDDGINHQWVVNTADYSDQAGEWNSIAVDSNGHVHVVHINGGNYQIRHSVYDGTSWNSVTIKNCGHTYCWDVDMVIDDNDEIHAAYTTYNTNYETLVYLHYDGTSWSDTEVSVSANFGPVGIAVDSNNYPHISHAVSGQH
;
A
#
# COMPACT_ATOMS: atom_id res chain seq x y z
N ILE A 1 2.02 -36.68 17.24
CA ILE A 1 0.67 -37.18 17.58
C ILE A 1 -0.21 -35.95 17.61
N GLY A 2 -0.86 -35.65 16.46
CA GLY A 2 -1.81 -34.54 16.38
C GLY A 2 -3.09 -34.92 17.12
N GLN A 3 -3.50 -34.14 18.08
CA GLN A 3 -4.83 -34.25 18.66
C GLN A 3 -5.83 -33.70 17.66
N ASN A 4 -6.70 -34.57 17.18
CA ASN A 4 -7.91 -34.18 16.47
C ASN A 4 -8.87 -33.55 17.51
N VAL A 5 -8.89 -32.22 17.58
CA VAL A 5 -9.90 -31.51 18.37
C VAL A 5 -11.16 -31.49 17.50
N SER A 6 -12.09 -32.36 17.81
CA SER A 6 -13.42 -32.34 17.21
C SER A 6 -14.18 -31.16 17.84
N HIS A 7 -14.32 -30.09 17.08
CA HIS A 7 -15.20 -28.98 17.46
C HIS A 7 -16.64 -29.36 17.04
N SER A 8 -17.56 -29.28 17.97
CA SER A 8 -18.97 -29.28 17.63
C SER A 8 -19.25 -28.07 16.75
N PRO A 9 -20.02 -28.23 15.66
CA PRO A 9 -20.32 -27.08 14.82
C PRO A 9 -21.02 -26.00 15.66
N LEU A 10 -20.54 -24.78 15.52
CA LEU A 10 -21.16 -23.60 16.13
C LEU A 10 -22.62 -23.51 15.69
N GLN A 11 -23.51 -23.50 16.67
CA GLN A 11 -24.92 -23.23 16.43
C GLN A 11 -25.15 -21.76 16.78
N ALA A 12 -25.19 -20.90 15.76
CA ALA A 12 -25.45 -19.48 15.95
C ALA A 12 -26.59 -19.02 15.03
N THR A 13 -27.41 -18.12 15.55
CA THR A 13 -28.42 -17.40 14.77
C THR A 13 -28.12 -15.93 14.77
N VAL A 14 -28.25 -15.28 13.62
CA VAL A 14 -28.06 -13.85 13.42
C VAL A 14 -29.42 -13.20 13.17
N SER A 15 -29.72 -12.13 13.89
CA SER A 15 -30.94 -11.36 13.70
C SER A 15 -30.65 -9.85 13.75
N PRO A 16 -31.08 -9.09 12.76
CA PRO A 16 -31.73 -9.53 11.51
C PRO A 16 -30.74 -10.26 10.58
N SER A 17 -31.23 -11.13 9.71
CA SER A 17 -30.42 -11.87 8.72
C SER A 17 -30.13 -11.06 7.46
N THR A 18 -30.65 -9.86 7.36
CA THR A 18 -30.45 -8.89 6.26
C THR A 18 -30.23 -7.52 6.85
N GLY A 19 -29.25 -6.78 6.34
CA GLY A 19 -28.89 -5.44 6.78
C GLY A 19 -28.88 -4.44 5.63
N TRP A 20 -28.75 -3.15 5.97
CA TRP A 20 -28.61 -2.08 4.99
C TRP A 20 -27.19 -2.03 4.44
N THR A 21 -27.04 -1.75 3.17
CA THR A 21 -25.72 -1.61 2.53
C THR A 21 -24.85 -0.48 3.11
N SER A 22 -25.47 0.45 3.82
CA SER A 22 -24.77 1.53 4.52
C SER A 22 -24.12 1.12 5.84
N GLY A 23 -24.39 -0.09 6.34
CA GLY A 23 -23.91 -0.54 7.65
C GLY A 23 -24.51 0.23 8.83
N GLY A 24 -24.02 -0.05 10.03
CA GLY A 24 -24.43 0.67 11.25
C GLY A 24 -25.66 0.08 11.96
N GLU A 25 -26.18 -1.03 11.50
CA GLU A 25 -27.26 -1.76 12.19
C GLU A 25 -26.72 -2.58 13.35
N GLU A 26 -27.48 -2.60 14.43
CA GLU A 26 -27.21 -3.49 15.55
C GLU A 26 -27.67 -4.91 15.18
N ILE A 27 -26.74 -5.85 15.20
CA ILE A 27 -27.05 -7.28 14.98
C ILE A 27 -26.91 -8.03 16.28
N THR A 28 -27.84 -8.93 16.57
CA THR A 28 -27.76 -9.81 17.72
C THR A 28 -27.37 -11.23 17.26
N ILE A 29 -26.27 -11.72 17.80
CA ILE A 29 -25.82 -13.09 17.56
C ILE A 29 -26.12 -13.89 18.84
N THR A 30 -26.95 -14.93 18.74
CA THR A 30 -27.25 -15.83 19.84
C THR A 30 -26.80 -17.24 19.48
N GLY A 31 -26.16 -17.90 20.43
CA GLY A 31 -25.68 -19.27 20.22
C GLY A 31 -24.87 -19.76 21.44
N SER A 32 -24.23 -20.89 21.28
CA SER A 32 -23.35 -21.49 22.29
C SER A 32 -21.96 -21.78 21.70
N GLY A 33 -20.94 -21.81 22.57
CA GLY A 33 -19.56 -22.10 22.15
C GLY A 33 -18.73 -20.87 21.78
N PHE A 34 -19.20 -19.66 22.11
CA PHE A 34 -18.48 -18.41 21.80
C PHE A 34 -17.23 -18.18 22.65
N SER A 35 -16.99 -19.01 23.69
CA SER A 35 -15.81 -18.87 24.57
C SER A 35 -14.46 -19.03 23.87
N ASP A 36 -14.46 -19.69 22.71
CA ASP A 36 -13.26 -20.00 21.95
C ASP A 36 -13.13 -19.15 20.65
N LEU A 37 -14.01 -18.15 20.48
CA LEU A 37 -13.96 -17.26 19.33
C LEU A 37 -12.93 -16.16 19.55
N ALA A 38 -11.77 -16.32 18.95
CA ALA A 38 -10.87 -15.20 18.71
C ALA A 38 -11.44 -14.39 17.52
N PHE A 39 -11.97 -13.19 17.81
CA PHE A 39 -12.38 -12.27 16.75
C PHE A 39 -11.13 -11.66 16.09
N SER A 40 -10.64 -12.29 15.06
CA SER A 40 -9.73 -11.65 14.10
C SER A 40 -10.55 -11.36 12.85
N ASN A 41 -10.81 -10.08 12.58
CA ASN A 41 -11.45 -9.55 11.36
C ASN A 41 -12.08 -10.62 10.46
N ILE A 42 -13.30 -11.08 10.81
CA ILE A 42 -14.05 -11.98 9.95
C ILE A 42 -14.86 -11.07 9.03
N THR A 43 -14.35 -10.81 7.84
CA THR A 43 -15.24 -10.57 6.71
C THR A 43 -15.81 -11.93 6.38
N ASP A 44 -17.08 -12.17 6.70
CA ASP A 44 -17.74 -13.44 6.47
C ASP A 44 -18.13 -13.55 4.99
N ASP A 45 -17.15 -13.89 4.16
CA ASP A 45 -17.37 -14.38 2.80
C ASP A 45 -17.25 -15.91 2.72
N GLY A 46 -17.18 -16.58 3.88
CA GLY A 46 -17.01 -18.04 3.95
C GLY A 46 -15.63 -18.52 3.50
N ILE A 47 -14.70 -17.63 3.24
CA ILE A 47 -13.33 -17.95 2.82
C ILE A 47 -12.41 -17.88 4.04
N ASN A 48 -11.66 -18.94 4.26
CA ASN A 48 -10.64 -18.97 5.30
C ASN A 48 -9.42 -18.13 4.84
N HIS A 49 -9.40 -16.84 5.19
CA HIS A 49 -8.31 -15.95 4.84
C HIS A 49 -7.03 -16.36 5.57
N GLN A 50 -6.11 -16.96 4.85
CA GLN A 50 -4.75 -17.19 5.32
C GLN A 50 -3.85 -16.04 4.87
N TRP A 51 -3.02 -15.55 5.81
CA TRP A 51 -1.92 -14.67 5.43
C TRP A 51 -0.92 -15.44 4.57
N VAL A 52 -0.68 -14.96 3.36
CA VAL A 52 0.37 -15.45 2.47
C VAL A 52 1.47 -14.41 2.44
N VAL A 53 2.69 -14.83 2.78
CA VAL A 53 3.86 -13.96 2.77
C VAL A 53 4.67 -14.24 1.52
N ASN A 54 4.86 -13.21 0.69
CA ASN A 54 5.65 -13.26 -0.52
C ASN A 54 6.70 -12.14 -0.50
N THR A 55 7.82 -12.36 -1.16
CA THR A 55 8.85 -11.32 -1.37
C THR A 55 8.61 -10.66 -2.71
N ALA A 56 8.35 -9.35 -2.69
CA ALA A 56 8.08 -8.56 -3.89
C ALA A 56 9.36 -8.23 -4.70
N ASP A 57 10.49 -8.04 -4.01
CA ASP A 57 11.77 -7.74 -4.63
C ASP A 57 12.90 -8.42 -3.85
N TYR A 58 13.78 -9.14 -4.55
CA TYR A 58 14.93 -9.86 -3.99
C TYR A 58 16.24 -9.06 -4.08
N SER A 59 16.22 -7.81 -4.55
CA SER A 59 17.43 -6.99 -4.58
C SER A 59 17.88 -6.62 -3.17
N ASP A 60 19.19 -6.45 -2.99
CA ASP A 60 19.77 -6.13 -1.69
C ASP A 60 19.26 -4.80 -1.17
N GLN A 61 18.89 -4.75 0.12
CA GLN A 61 18.31 -3.58 0.80
C GLN A 61 17.06 -2.99 0.11
N ALA A 62 16.26 -3.83 -0.58
CA ALA A 62 14.98 -3.41 -1.13
C ALA A 62 13.93 -3.30 -0.01
N GLY A 63 12.96 -2.36 -0.19
CA GLY A 63 11.80 -2.22 0.67
C GLY A 63 11.92 -1.17 1.77
N GLU A 64 12.99 -0.38 1.80
CA GLU A 64 13.04 0.82 2.62
C GLU A 64 11.99 1.81 2.10
N TRP A 65 11.26 2.48 3.01
CA TRP A 65 10.14 3.35 2.67
C TRP A 65 9.36 2.84 1.47
N ASN A 66 8.20 2.32 1.70
CA ASN A 66 7.37 1.72 0.66
C ASN A 66 5.91 2.16 0.80
N SER A 67 5.23 2.20 -0.33
CA SER A 67 3.79 2.42 -0.42
C SER A 67 3.18 1.39 -1.35
N ILE A 68 1.95 0.98 -1.07
CA ILE A 68 1.25 -0.11 -1.75
C ILE A 68 -0.15 0.33 -2.17
N ALA A 69 -0.56 -0.05 -3.37
CA ALA A 69 -1.91 0.15 -3.87
C ALA A 69 -2.32 -1.02 -4.78
N VAL A 70 -3.60 -1.11 -5.08
CA VAL A 70 -4.15 -2.16 -5.96
C VAL A 70 -4.87 -1.47 -7.13
N ASP A 71 -4.59 -1.91 -8.36
CA ASP A 71 -5.25 -1.41 -9.57
C ASP A 71 -6.65 -2.01 -9.77
N SER A 72 -7.38 -1.55 -10.77
CA SER A 72 -8.75 -2.01 -11.08
C SER A 72 -8.81 -3.48 -11.50
N ASN A 73 -7.69 -4.07 -11.90
CA ASN A 73 -7.57 -5.47 -12.31
C ASN A 73 -7.21 -6.40 -11.14
N GLY A 74 -6.95 -5.82 -9.95
CA GLY A 74 -6.51 -6.55 -8.78
C GLY A 74 -5.00 -6.81 -8.72
N HIS A 75 -4.19 -6.18 -9.58
CA HIS A 75 -2.74 -6.24 -9.46
C HIS A 75 -2.28 -5.39 -8.28
N VAL A 76 -1.31 -5.90 -7.55
CA VAL A 76 -0.74 -5.20 -6.40
C VAL A 76 0.52 -4.48 -6.83
N HIS A 77 0.55 -3.18 -6.64
CA HIS A 77 1.68 -2.32 -6.95
C HIS A 77 2.37 -1.88 -5.66
N VAL A 78 3.70 -1.96 -5.63
CA VAL A 78 4.53 -1.45 -4.54
C VAL A 78 5.61 -0.56 -5.13
N VAL A 79 5.63 0.71 -4.73
CA VAL A 79 6.78 1.59 -4.96
C VAL A 79 7.61 1.62 -3.69
N HIS A 80 8.91 1.39 -3.82
CA HIS A 80 9.80 1.29 -2.68
C HIS A 80 11.21 1.77 -3.00
N ILE A 81 11.97 2.08 -1.96
CA ILE A 81 13.37 2.48 -2.09
C ILE A 81 14.27 1.25 -1.90
N ASN A 82 15.26 1.13 -2.78
CA ASN A 82 16.40 0.25 -2.59
C ASN A 82 17.57 1.09 -2.06
N GLY A 83 17.82 0.98 -0.75
CA GLY A 83 18.86 1.76 -0.07
C GLY A 83 20.28 1.38 -0.49
N GLY A 84 20.50 0.14 -0.89
CA GLY A 84 21.82 -0.34 -1.33
C GLY A 84 22.30 0.28 -2.63
N ASN A 85 21.38 0.60 -3.53
CA ASN A 85 21.67 1.14 -4.87
C ASN A 85 21.16 2.57 -5.07
N TYR A 86 20.53 3.17 -4.06
CA TYR A 86 19.89 4.49 -4.15
C TYR A 86 18.91 4.59 -5.32
N GLN A 87 17.97 3.68 -5.35
CA GLN A 87 16.99 3.56 -6.44
C GLN A 87 15.57 3.58 -5.90
N ILE A 88 14.66 4.15 -6.67
CA ILE A 88 13.23 3.88 -6.49
C ILE A 88 12.86 2.77 -7.46
N ARG A 89 12.16 1.78 -6.91
CA ARG A 89 11.74 0.58 -7.63
C ARG A 89 10.23 0.46 -7.59
N HIS A 90 9.69 -0.13 -8.63
CA HIS A 90 8.29 -0.49 -8.74
C HIS A 90 8.19 -2.00 -8.89
N SER A 91 7.45 -2.63 -8.00
CA SER A 91 7.17 -4.06 -8.00
C SER A 91 5.69 -4.28 -8.23
N VAL A 92 5.34 -5.17 -9.14
CA VAL A 92 3.96 -5.51 -9.50
C VAL A 92 3.72 -7.00 -9.29
N TYR A 93 2.63 -7.36 -8.63
CA TYR A 93 2.10 -8.72 -8.56
C TYR A 93 0.88 -8.83 -9.48
N ASP A 94 0.97 -9.70 -10.47
CA ASP A 94 -0.06 -9.92 -11.49
C ASP A 94 -1.07 -11.03 -11.14
N GLY A 95 -1.09 -11.44 -9.87
CA GLY A 95 -1.88 -12.58 -9.40
C GLY A 95 -1.11 -13.91 -9.44
N THR A 96 0.07 -13.96 -10.08
CA THR A 96 0.90 -15.15 -10.24
C THR A 96 2.32 -14.96 -9.75
N SER A 97 2.95 -13.85 -10.14
CA SER A 97 4.35 -13.55 -9.86
C SER A 97 4.59 -12.07 -9.61
N TRP A 98 5.68 -11.79 -8.90
CA TRP A 98 6.21 -10.44 -8.74
C TRP A 98 7.19 -10.12 -9.85
N ASN A 99 7.08 -8.92 -10.42
CA ASN A 99 8.05 -8.32 -11.34
C ASN A 99 8.49 -6.96 -10.79
N SER A 100 9.80 -6.73 -10.70
CA SER A 100 10.36 -5.51 -10.11
C SER A 100 11.29 -4.81 -11.09
N VAL A 101 11.09 -3.51 -11.27
CA VAL A 101 11.91 -2.68 -12.15
C VAL A 101 12.40 -1.43 -11.43
N THR A 102 13.58 -0.93 -11.82
CA THR A 102 14.04 0.39 -11.37
C THR A 102 13.35 1.46 -12.18
N ILE A 103 12.68 2.39 -11.51
CA ILE A 103 11.97 3.50 -12.14
C ILE A 103 12.75 4.82 -12.04
N LYS A 104 13.60 4.96 -11.01
CA LYS A 104 14.45 6.12 -10.83
C LYS A 104 15.79 5.74 -10.17
N ASN A 105 16.90 6.28 -10.68
CA ASN A 105 18.17 6.26 -10.00
C ASN A 105 18.38 7.61 -9.30
N CYS A 106 18.57 7.58 -7.99
CA CYS A 106 18.83 8.78 -7.19
C CYS A 106 20.31 9.20 -7.22
N GLY A 107 21.14 8.45 -7.94
CA GLY A 107 22.58 8.70 -8.07
C GLY A 107 23.33 8.41 -6.76
N HIS A 108 24.27 9.30 -6.39
CA HIS A 108 24.99 9.22 -5.11
C HIS A 108 24.25 9.94 -3.98
N THR A 109 23.01 10.31 -4.19
CA THR A 109 22.14 10.99 -3.23
C THR A 109 21.04 10.06 -2.77
N TYR A 110 20.66 10.17 -1.49
CA TYR A 110 19.61 9.34 -0.93
C TYR A 110 18.26 9.78 -1.47
N CYS A 111 17.41 8.82 -1.87
CA CYS A 111 15.97 9.00 -1.90
C CYS A 111 15.41 8.67 -0.52
N TRP A 112 14.46 9.45 -0.07
CA TRP A 112 13.81 9.31 1.22
C TRP A 112 12.32 9.31 1.02
N ASP A 113 11.67 8.55 1.84
CA ASP A 113 10.23 8.48 1.95
C ASP A 113 9.52 8.52 0.59
N VAL A 114 8.73 7.54 0.31
CA VAL A 114 7.94 7.46 -0.92
C VAL A 114 6.52 7.12 -0.57
N ASP A 115 5.59 7.83 -1.18
CA ASP A 115 4.18 7.49 -1.13
C ASP A 115 3.60 7.43 -2.53
N MET A 116 2.54 6.62 -2.73
CA MET A 116 1.90 6.44 -4.03
C MET A 116 0.39 6.27 -3.90
N VAL A 117 -0.31 6.59 -4.96
CA VAL A 117 -1.72 6.33 -5.17
C VAL A 117 -1.95 5.91 -6.63
N ILE A 118 -2.98 5.11 -6.87
CA ILE A 118 -3.46 4.76 -8.21
C ILE A 118 -4.79 5.49 -8.42
N ASP A 119 -4.94 6.11 -9.59
CA ASP A 119 -6.15 6.83 -9.97
C ASP A 119 -7.20 5.94 -10.66
N ASP A 120 -8.33 6.52 -11.04
CA ASP A 120 -9.44 5.82 -11.68
C ASP A 120 -9.11 5.32 -13.11
N ASN A 121 -7.98 5.72 -13.69
CA ASN A 121 -7.48 5.26 -14.98
C ASN A 121 -6.38 4.19 -14.85
N ASP A 122 -6.11 3.72 -13.64
CA ASP A 122 -4.97 2.84 -13.29
C ASP A 122 -3.60 3.52 -13.54
N GLU A 123 -3.54 4.86 -13.58
CA GLU A 123 -2.29 5.59 -13.61
C GLU A 123 -1.71 5.70 -12.20
N ILE A 124 -0.38 5.63 -12.07
CA ILE A 124 0.27 5.67 -10.75
C ILE A 124 0.88 7.04 -10.55
N HIS A 125 0.52 7.66 -9.43
CA HIS A 125 1.08 8.90 -8.95
C HIS A 125 1.90 8.60 -7.70
N ALA A 126 3.18 8.99 -7.70
CA ALA A 126 4.04 8.83 -6.52
C ALA A 126 4.82 10.11 -6.22
N ALA A 127 5.18 10.29 -4.98
CA ALA A 127 6.01 11.41 -4.55
C ALA A 127 7.13 10.91 -3.63
N TYR A 128 8.31 11.52 -3.71
CA TYR A 128 9.43 11.22 -2.84
C TYR A 128 10.30 12.45 -2.63
N THR A 129 11.11 12.42 -1.57
CA THR A 129 12.15 13.44 -1.36
C THR A 129 13.53 12.90 -1.70
N THR A 130 14.38 13.75 -2.23
CA THR A 130 15.77 13.43 -2.53
C THR A 130 16.67 14.59 -2.15
N TYR A 131 17.96 14.31 -1.93
CA TYR A 131 18.96 15.32 -1.70
C TYR A 131 19.78 15.50 -2.98
N ASN A 132 19.67 16.64 -3.61
CA ASN A 132 20.57 17.05 -4.65
C ASN A 132 21.68 17.89 -4.00
N THR A 133 22.89 17.84 -4.49
CA THR A 133 24.17 18.35 -3.92
C THR A 133 24.11 19.59 -3.02
N ASN A 134 23.02 20.37 -3.05
CA ASN A 134 22.82 21.58 -2.26
C ASN A 134 21.39 21.76 -1.70
N TYR A 135 20.42 20.97 -2.14
CA TYR A 135 19.01 21.19 -1.79
C TYR A 135 18.26 19.87 -1.64
N GLU A 136 17.36 19.84 -0.69
CA GLU A 136 16.34 18.82 -0.58
C GLU A 136 15.23 19.13 -1.59
N THR A 137 14.87 18.15 -2.37
CA THR A 137 13.96 18.31 -3.49
C THR A 137 12.79 17.35 -3.35
N LEU A 138 11.57 17.85 -3.52
CA LEU A 138 10.39 17.04 -3.70
C LEU A 138 10.21 16.71 -5.18
N VAL A 139 10.07 15.43 -5.49
CA VAL A 139 9.88 14.95 -6.86
C VAL A 139 8.57 14.19 -6.95
N TYR A 140 7.83 14.45 -7.99
CA TYR A 140 6.64 13.71 -8.39
C TYR A 140 6.99 12.74 -9.51
N LEU A 141 6.51 11.51 -9.38
CA LEU A 141 6.62 10.46 -10.38
C LEU A 141 5.23 10.12 -10.91
N HIS A 142 5.13 9.90 -12.20
CA HIS A 142 3.90 9.52 -12.86
C HIS A 142 4.11 8.35 -13.81
N TYR A 143 3.27 7.33 -13.72
CA TYR A 143 3.18 6.21 -14.65
C TYR A 143 1.86 6.29 -15.41
N ASP A 144 1.95 6.47 -16.73
CA ASP A 144 0.80 6.63 -17.63
C ASP A 144 0.26 5.30 -18.19
N GLY A 145 0.56 4.18 -17.53
CA GLY A 145 0.26 2.83 -18.02
C GLY A 145 1.29 2.26 -18.98
N THR A 146 2.26 3.09 -19.45
CA THR A 146 3.28 2.68 -20.42
C THR A 146 4.69 3.03 -19.95
N SER A 147 4.87 4.23 -19.41
CA SER A 147 6.17 4.77 -19.04
C SER A 147 6.12 5.61 -17.79
N TRP A 148 7.25 5.67 -17.09
CA TRP A 148 7.45 6.55 -15.96
C TRP A 148 8.03 7.89 -16.41
N SER A 149 7.50 8.97 -15.86
CA SER A 149 8.03 10.33 -15.95
C SER A 149 8.27 10.91 -14.56
N ASP A 150 9.15 11.89 -14.44
CA ASP A 150 9.41 12.60 -13.20
C ASP A 150 9.41 14.11 -13.37
N THR A 151 8.98 14.82 -12.32
CA THR A 151 8.94 16.28 -12.28
C THR A 151 9.38 16.76 -10.90
N GLU A 152 10.34 17.68 -10.88
CA GLU A 152 10.70 18.39 -9.67
C GLU A 152 9.60 19.38 -9.29
N VAL A 153 9.04 19.22 -8.07
CA VAL A 153 7.91 20.03 -7.60
C VAL A 153 8.39 21.19 -6.73
N SER A 154 9.40 20.96 -5.88
CA SER A 154 9.92 21.94 -4.95
C SER A 154 11.38 21.69 -4.64
N VAL A 155 12.18 22.75 -4.56
CA VAL A 155 13.61 22.73 -4.19
C VAL A 155 13.87 23.08 -2.73
N SER A 156 12.83 23.18 -1.91
CA SER A 156 12.93 23.54 -0.49
C SER A 156 12.21 22.52 0.40
N ALA A 157 12.13 21.29 -0.08
CA ALA A 157 11.59 20.18 0.71
C ALA A 157 12.53 19.90 1.89
N ASN A 158 12.05 19.26 2.93
CA ASN A 158 12.86 18.73 4.02
C ASN A 158 12.78 17.21 4.01
N PHE A 159 13.81 16.53 4.52
CA PHE A 159 13.72 15.11 4.82
C PHE A 159 12.59 14.86 5.80
N GLY A 160 11.51 14.32 5.33
CA GLY A 160 10.33 14.08 6.13
C GLY A 160 9.27 13.35 5.33
N PRO A 161 8.23 12.91 5.99
CA PRO A 161 7.18 12.17 5.34
C PRO A 161 6.55 12.97 4.22
N VAL A 162 6.34 12.30 3.09
CA VAL A 162 5.49 12.76 2.00
C VAL A 162 4.17 12.02 2.05
N GLY A 163 3.11 12.62 1.55
CA GLY A 163 1.84 11.96 1.33
C GLY A 163 1.25 12.43 0.01
N ILE A 164 0.65 11.53 -0.76
CA ILE A 164 0.00 11.84 -2.01
C ILE A 164 -1.41 11.26 -2.06
N ALA A 165 -2.32 12.02 -2.65
CA ALA A 165 -3.67 11.59 -2.94
C ALA A 165 -4.11 12.17 -4.29
N VAL A 166 -5.11 11.58 -4.93
CA VAL A 166 -5.76 12.12 -6.13
C VAL A 166 -7.19 12.52 -5.81
N ASP A 167 -7.66 13.59 -6.43
CA ASP A 167 -9.06 14.01 -6.33
C ASP A 167 -9.94 13.29 -7.37
N SER A 168 -11.23 13.57 -7.37
CA SER A 168 -12.21 12.99 -8.31
C SER A 168 -11.99 13.37 -9.78
N ASN A 169 -11.04 14.23 -10.09
CA ASN A 169 -10.63 14.57 -11.44
C ASN A 169 -9.25 14.00 -11.78
N ASN A 170 -8.74 13.11 -10.92
CA ASN A 170 -7.41 12.49 -11.01
C ASN A 170 -6.25 13.49 -10.89
N TYR A 171 -6.47 14.65 -10.25
CA TYR A 171 -5.37 15.57 -9.96
C TYR A 171 -4.63 15.17 -8.71
N PRO A 172 -3.28 15.02 -8.76
CA PRO A 172 -2.48 14.69 -7.60
C PRO A 172 -2.33 15.88 -6.64
N HIS A 173 -2.47 15.59 -5.35
CA HIS A 173 -2.25 16.50 -4.24
C HIS A 173 -1.15 15.94 -3.34
N ILE A 174 -0.11 16.71 -3.08
CA ILE A 174 1.06 16.26 -2.32
C ILE A 174 1.21 17.10 -1.05
N SER A 175 1.39 16.43 0.08
CA SER A 175 1.83 17.03 1.34
C SER A 175 3.28 16.66 1.62
N HIS A 176 4.09 17.60 2.10
CA HIS A 176 5.48 17.37 2.46
C HIS A 176 5.98 18.34 3.53
N ALA A 177 7.07 18.00 4.18
CA ALA A 177 7.76 18.90 5.08
C ALA A 177 8.56 19.96 4.29
N VAL A 178 8.65 21.17 4.84
CA VAL A 178 9.44 22.28 4.27
C VAL A 178 10.53 22.66 5.25
N SER A 179 11.77 22.80 4.78
CA SER A 179 12.89 23.21 5.62
C SER A 179 12.77 24.68 6.05
N GLY A 180 13.08 24.96 7.32
CA GLY A 180 13.18 26.32 7.84
C GLY A 180 11.88 26.98 8.30
N GLN A 181 10.78 26.25 8.38
CA GLN A 181 9.54 26.72 8.99
C GLN A 181 9.42 26.15 10.41
N HIS A 182 9.90 26.89 11.40
CA HIS A 182 9.68 26.65 12.83
C HIS A 182 8.92 27.82 13.44
#